data_672d569c3c61a79c4eb2f8bf6c69ec8d
#
_entry.id   672d569c3c61a79c4eb2f8bf6c69ec8d
#
_cell.length_a   1.000
_cell.length_b   1.000
_cell.length_c   1.000
_cell.angle_alpha   90.00
_cell.angle_beta   90.00
_cell.angle_gamma   90.00
#
_symmetry.space_group_name_H-M   'P 1'
#
loop_
_entity.id
_entity.type
_entity.pdbx_description
1 polymer ?
#
loop_
_entity_poly.entity_id
_entity_poly.type
_entity_poly.pdbx_seq_one_letter_code
_entity_poly.pdbx_strand_id
1 'polypeptide(L)'
;MKWLSKEQQVKFYEEEIKKILSDYKAYLDSKCIDLINKVELFVGTFEYIDELRNQLVFSFPKDKLPKTKIPLTATMPKTADVVAANFYDFSYSHYRKNFVANFSECYGIYYQELNGKFNIGFNHFDLDFLNSLAKGDKVVFGISDPPLKYYFNLIHITKNEVKSQKAEDVITGQYHLNDFKPVHIDDSLDLIAKYKTALKNNDTIIIQGPPGTGKTYFISRLLEVLNKENKSVLVATLANRSLIELAKKYFEIETVNRTVVYKSNLTLEESKEVKNLKPMPKGFLPAEGDILLTTFYKMTGIAIEITGSPMYDYIILEEASQCFLGTIAAAKLIAKKVILVGDPLQLPPVVNQENPGNISPNIDLMLESFSFYASTINCPKLRLTTTYRFSDHACYQTNSFYGDSLKSKSDIQKGNEIFLKTPRLFSEKGGCSLFYYDSANLRVIYEMLFKQINALFEINPKFEIAILSSTKKGVKLLRDNLLHKLNDKQDLILINTVDSVQGLTIDFCFYFAFSDGSPAFSFKLNRFNVATSRARFCTLILLDEIYKVVHPYNGLVADFMSKCTENGNSSLK
;
A
#
# COMPACT_ATOMS: atom_id res chain seq x y z
N MET A 1 -5.08 -26.38 -17.39
CA MET A 1 -5.96 -25.25 -16.99
C MET A 1 -6.23 -24.41 -18.23
N LYS A 2 -7.47 -24.09 -18.57
CA LYS A 2 -7.73 -23.17 -19.70
C LYS A 2 -7.34 -21.76 -19.31
N TRP A 3 -6.51 -21.12 -20.11
CA TRP A 3 -6.18 -19.71 -19.97
C TRP A 3 -7.44 -18.84 -20.17
N LEU A 4 -7.48 -17.67 -19.55
CA LEU A 4 -8.53 -16.70 -19.84
C LEU A 4 -8.33 -16.13 -21.25
N SER A 5 -9.39 -16.11 -22.07
CA SER A 5 -9.33 -15.43 -23.36
C SER A 5 -9.14 -13.92 -23.16
N LYS A 6 -8.66 -13.22 -24.20
CA LYS A 6 -8.56 -11.76 -24.18
C LYS A 6 -9.90 -11.11 -23.86
N GLU A 7 -10.99 -11.62 -24.43
CA GLU A 7 -12.34 -11.13 -24.21
C GLU A 7 -12.75 -11.25 -22.74
N GLN A 8 -12.38 -12.36 -22.08
CA GLN A 8 -12.66 -12.56 -20.64
C GLN A 8 -11.85 -11.61 -19.78
N GLN A 9 -10.56 -11.36 -20.11
CA GLN A 9 -9.72 -10.42 -19.40
C GLN A 9 -10.21 -8.98 -19.62
N VAL A 10 -10.58 -8.60 -20.82
CA VAL A 10 -11.19 -7.28 -21.13
C VAL A 10 -12.48 -7.12 -20.34
N LYS A 11 -13.36 -8.12 -20.36
CA LYS A 11 -14.61 -8.09 -19.60
C LYS A 11 -14.37 -7.91 -18.11
N PHE A 12 -13.33 -8.51 -17.55
CA PHE A 12 -12.95 -8.32 -16.15
C PHE A 12 -12.65 -6.83 -15.87
N TYR A 13 -11.83 -6.18 -16.69
CA TYR A 13 -11.53 -4.75 -16.50
C TYR A 13 -12.76 -3.85 -16.73
N GLU A 14 -13.62 -4.19 -17.69
CA GLU A 14 -14.88 -3.47 -17.92
C GLU A 14 -15.83 -3.56 -16.74
N GLU A 15 -15.95 -4.74 -16.10
CA GLU A 15 -16.76 -4.91 -14.88
C GLU A 15 -16.15 -4.17 -13.67
N GLU A 16 -14.80 -4.13 -13.56
CA GLU A 16 -14.13 -3.27 -12.57
C GLU A 16 -14.49 -1.78 -12.78
N ILE A 17 -14.39 -1.28 -14.01
CA ILE A 17 -14.76 0.09 -14.35
C ILE A 17 -16.24 0.35 -13.99
N LYS A 18 -17.15 -0.54 -14.36
CA LYS A 18 -18.58 -0.40 -14.06
C LYS A 18 -18.84 -0.34 -12.55
N LYS A 19 -18.19 -1.23 -11.77
CA LYS A 19 -18.34 -1.25 -10.32
C LYS A 19 -17.80 0.04 -9.70
N ILE A 20 -16.61 0.47 -10.07
CA ILE A 20 -15.99 1.71 -9.59
C ILE A 20 -16.88 2.93 -9.93
N LEU A 21 -17.38 3.00 -11.17
CA LEU A 21 -18.28 4.08 -11.59
C LEU A 21 -19.63 4.04 -10.85
N SER A 22 -20.18 2.85 -10.65
CA SER A 22 -21.44 2.69 -9.91
C SER A 22 -21.28 3.14 -8.45
N ASP A 23 -20.20 2.74 -7.78
CA ASP A 23 -19.92 3.13 -6.41
C ASP A 23 -19.68 4.64 -6.30
N TYR A 24 -18.90 5.19 -7.22
CA TYR A 24 -18.62 6.62 -7.27
C TYR A 24 -19.88 7.44 -7.61
N LYS A 25 -20.72 6.97 -8.52
CA LYS A 25 -22.02 7.57 -8.80
C LYS A 25 -22.93 7.55 -7.59
N ALA A 26 -23.04 6.41 -6.90
CA ALA A 26 -23.82 6.30 -5.67
C ALA A 26 -23.32 7.28 -4.59
N TYR A 27 -22.00 7.43 -4.46
CA TYR A 27 -21.38 8.45 -3.60
C TYR A 27 -21.79 9.87 -4.01
N LEU A 28 -21.67 10.23 -5.30
CA LEU A 28 -22.04 11.55 -5.81
C LEU A 28 -23.53 11.86 -5.67
N ASP A 29 -24.39 10.87 -5.83
CA ASP A 29 -25.85 11.02 -5.75
C ASP A 29 -26.37 11.01 -4.29
N SER A 30 -25.52 10.62 -3.34
CA SER A 30 -25.87 10.65 -1.91
C SER A 30 -25.97 12.09 -1.41
N LYS A 31 -26.89 12.34 -0.43
CA LYS A 31 -26.97 13.62 0.24
C LYS A 31 -25.70 13.92 1.02
N CYS A 32 -25.27 15.20 1.05
CA CYS A 32 -24.09 15.61 1.78
C CYS A 32 -24.17 15.23 3.27
N ILE A 33 -25.35 15.36 3.89
CA ILE A 33 -25.54 14.95 5.29
C ILE A 33 -25.29 13.46 5.51
N ASP A 34 -25.74 12.60 4.58
CA ASP A 34 -25.55 11.15 4.70
C ASP A 34 -24.07 10.77 4.56
N LEU A 35 -23.35 11.42 3.65
CA LEU A 35 -21.91 11.23 3.48
C LEU A 35 -21.12 11.73 4.68
N ILE A 36 -21.51 12.85 5.27
CA ILE A 36 -20.89 13.39 6.49
C ILE A 36 -21.12 12.41 7.67
N ASN A 37 -22.33 11.87 7.80
CA ASN A 37 -22.64 10.89 8.85
C ASN A 37 -21.92 9.55 8.65
N LYS A 38 -21.65 9.16 7.40
CA LYS A 38 -20.81 7.99 7.07
C LYS A 38 -19.32 8.25 7.16
N VAL A 39 -18.90 9.50 7.47
CA VAL A 39 -17.48 9.90 7.50
C VAL A 39 -16.78 9.69 6.14
N GLU A 40 -17.48 10.08 5.07
CA GLU A 40 -17.04 10.02 3.67
C GLU A 40 -16.97 11.41 3.01
N LEU A 41 -17.59 12.42 3.63
CA LEU A 41 -17.52 13.82 3.26
C LEU A 41 -17.25 14.65 4.52
N PHE A 42 -16.41 15.67 4.43
CA PHE A 42 -15.96 16.44 5.58
C PHE A 42 -16.04 17.93 5.28
N VAL A 43 -16.40 18.72 6.29
CA VAL A 43 -16.37 20.18 6.21
C VAL A 43 -15.34 20.69 7.19
N GLY A 44 -14.25 21.23 6.67
CA GLY A 44 -13.17 21.84 7.44
C GLY A 44 -13.23 23.36 7.39
N THR A 45 -12.73 24.02 8.42
CA THR A 45 -12.52 25.46 8.45
C THR A 45 -11.03 25.74 8.31
N PHE A 46 -10.64 26.56 7.35
CA PHE A 46 -9.25 26.95 7.18
C PHE A 46 -8.78 27.83 8.35
N GLU A 47 -7.70 27.44 9.03
CA GLU A 47 -7.18 28.12 10.22
C GLU A 47 -5.91 28.92 9.89
N TYR A 48 -4.89 28.28 9.32
CA TYR A 48 -3.61 28.92 8.98
C TYR A 48 -2.75 28.06 8.06
N ILE A 49 -1.66 28.66 7.58
CA ILE A 49 -0.58 27.95 6.86
C ILE A 49 0.52 27.64 7.87
N ASP A 50 0.85 26.36 8.03
CA ASP A 50 2.04 25.93 8.77
C ASP A 50 3.25 26.01 7.82
N GLU A 51 3.99 27.11 7.87
CA GLU A 51 5.15 27.35 7.00
C GLU A 51 6.29 26.37 7.27
N LEU A 52 6.47 25.92 8.53
CA LEU A 52 7.52 24.97 8.90
C LEU A 52 7.30 23.61 8.26
N ARG A 53 6.05 23.16 8.20
CA ARG A 53 5.64 21.88 7.60
C ARG A 53 5.18 22.03 6.15
N ASN A 54 5.01 23.24 5.66
CA ASN A 54 4.46 23.56 4.35
C ASN A 54 3.08 22.91 4.13
N GLN A 55 2.16 23.17 5.06
CA GLN A 55 0.84 22.54 5.09
C GLN A 55 -0.25 23.58 5.34
N LEU A 56 -1.42 23.34 4.77
CA LEU A 56 -2.64 24.06 5.11
C LEU A 56 -3.33 23.35 6.28
N VAL A 57 -3.63 24.07 7.32
CA VAL A 57 -4.27 23.54 8.53
C VAL A 57 -5.73 23.88 8.54
N PHE A 58 -6.58 22.85 8.64
CA PHE A 58 -8.03 22.96 8.75
C PHE A 58 -8.51 22.34 10.05
N SER A 59 -9.48 23.00 10.71
CA SER A 59 -10.16 22.45 11.87
C SER A 59 -11.43 21.69 11.50
N PHE A 60 -11.70 20.58 12.19
CA PHE A 60 -12.85 19.71 11.98
C PHE A 60 -13.56 19.39 13.30
N PRO A 61 -14.87 19.03 13.27
CA PRO A 61 -15.55 18.43 14.41
C PRO A 61 -14.90 17.11 14.82
N LYS A 62 -14.85 16.83 16.10
CA LYS A 62 -14.20 15.67 16.72
C LYS A 62 -14.68 14.32 16.15
N ASP A 63 -15.96 14.19 15.88
CA ASP A 63 -16.64 12.99 15.41
C ASP A 63 -16.61 12.82 13.88
N LYS A 64 -16.07 13.81 13.14
CA LYS A 64 -16.12 13.87 11.68
C LYS A 64 -14.75 14.23 11.08
N LEU A 65 -13.73 13.45 11.46
CA LEU A 65 -12.36 13.67 11.00
C LEU A 65 -12.06 12.94 9.70
N PRO A 66 -11.51 13.64 8.68
CA PRO A 66 -11.02 12.99 7.47
C PRO A 66 -9.93 11.96 7.77
N LYS A 67 -9.86 10.95 6.95
CA LYS A 67 -8.76 9.99 6.99
C LYS A 67 -7.48 10.67 6.51
N THR A 68 -6.40 10.52 7.26
CA THR A 68 -5.06 10.93 6.80
C THR A 68 -4.46 9.90 5.84
N LYS A 69 -3.48 10.33 5.05
CA LYS A 69 -2.71 9.50 4.11
C LYS A 69 -3.54 8.86 3.00
N ILE A 70 -4.68 9.45 2.65
CA ILE A 70 -5.46 9.12 1.46
C ILE A 70 -5.72 10.40 0.63
N PRO A 71 -5.81 10.30 -0.70
CA PRO A 71 -6.15 11.43 -1.53
C PRO A 71 -7.61 11.87 -1.30
N LEU A 72 -7.80 13.17 -1.17
CA LEU A 72 -9.09 13.81 -1.07
C LEU A 72 -9.16 14.96 -2.08
N THR A 73 -10.36 15.28 -2.54
CA THR A 73 -10.62 16.51 -3.29
C THR A 73 -11.18 17.55 -2.33
N ALA A 74 -10.43 18.62 -2.11
CA ALA A 74 -10.89 19.81 -1.43
C ALA A 74 -11.68 20.69 -2.42
N THR A 75 -12.86 21.12 -2.04
CA THR A 75 -13.71 21.99 -2.85
C THR A 75 -14.08 23.24 -2.06
N MET A 76 -13.89 24.40 -2.67
CA MET A 76 -14.25 25.69 -2.10
C MET A 76 -15.64 26.11 -2.59
N PRO A 77 -16.61 26.40 -1.72
CA PRO A 77 -17.90 26.91 -2.13
C PRO A 77 -17.79 28.35 -2.69
N LYS A 78 -18.66 28.71 -3.63
CA LYS A 78 -18.72 30.04 -4.25
C LYS A 78 -18.98 31.16 -3.25
N THR A 79 -19.74 30.86 -2.20
CA THR A 79 -20.01 31.77 -1.08
C THR A 79 -20.02 31.00 0.23
N ALA A 80 -19.69 31.67 1.34
CA ALA A 80 -19.71 31.06 2.68
C ALA A 80 -21.10 30.53 3.08
N ASP A 81 -22.16 31.19 2.60
CA ASP A 81 -23.55 30.86 2.92
C ASP A 81 -24.00 29.52 2.33
N VAL A 82 -23.35 29.04 1.28
CA VAL A 82 -23.66 27.73 0.67
C VAL A 82 -23.57 26.60 1.68
N VAL A 83 -22.56 26.61 2.57
CA VAL A 83 -22.38 25.57 3.58
C VAL A 83 -23.28 25.80 4.80
N ALA A 84 -23.77 27.03 4.99
CA ALA A 84 -24.69 27.38 6.07
C ALA A 84 -26.16 27.05 5.75
N ALA A 85 -26.57 27.16 4.47
CA ALA A 85 -27.95 26.96 4.02
C ALA A 85 -28.05 25.75 3.08
N ASN A 86 -28.99 24.86 3.32
CA ASN A 86 -29.38 23.74 2.46
C ASN A 86 -28.27 22.79 1.95
N PHE A 87 -26.98 23.05 2.22
CA PHE A 87 -25.84 22.20 1.81
C PHE A 87 -26.07 20.74 2.17
N TYR A 88 -26.55 20.50 3.38
CA TYR A 88 -26.76 19.15 3.92
C TYR A 88 -27.80 18.33 3.15
N ASP A 89 -28.78 19.02 2.52
CA ASP A 89 -29.86 18.39 1.73
C ASP A 89 -29.49 18.17 0.28
N PHE A 90 -28.44 18.80 -0.23
CA PHE A 90 -27.98 18.61 -1.59
C PHE A 90 -27.37 17.22 -1.77
N SER A 91 -27.53 16.62 -2.97
CA SER A 91 -26.61 15.57 -3.39
C SER A 91 -25.23 16.17 -3.59
N TYR A 92 -24.18 15.37 -3.35
CA TYR A 92 -22.80 15.86 -3.51
C TYR A 92 -22.52 16.26 -4.97
N SER A 93 -23.11 15.56 -5.95
CA SER A 93 -23.04 15.93 -7.37
C SER A 93 -23.67 17.30 -7.64
N HIS A 94 -24.81 17.60 -7.02
CA HIS A 94 -25.46 18.90 -7.16
C HIS A 94 -24.61 20.03 -6.58
N TYR A 95 -24.02 19.82 -5.40
CA TYR A 95 -23.08 20.74 -4.77
C TYR A 95 -21.85 20.98 -5.69
N ARG A 96 -21.17 19.91 -6.12
CA ARG A 96 -19.98 20.02 -6.99
C ARG A 96 -20.27 20.81 -8.27
N LYS A 97 -21.40 20.57 -8.92
CA LYS A 97 -21.74 21.18 -10.20
C LYS A 97 -22.12 22.66 -10.08
N ASN A 98 -22.85 23.05 -9.04
CA ASN A 98 -23.50 24.35 -9.00
C ASN A 98 -22.83 25.33 -8.04
N PHE A 99 -22.17 24.85 -6.97
CA PHE A 99 -21.73 25.67 -5.85
C PHE A 99 -20.22 25.69 -5.60
N VAL A 100 -19.43 24.94 -6.35
CA VAL A 100 -17.97 24.92 -6.23
C VAL A 100 -17.37 26.05 -7.06
N ALA A 101 -16.54 26.91 -6.44
CA ALA A 101 -15.78 27.96 -7.11
C ALA A 101 -14.43 27.43 -7.59
N ASN A 102 -13.75 26.65 -6.73
CA ASN A 102 -12.43 26.10 -7.00
C ASN A 102 -12.29 24.73 -6.31
N PHE A 103 -11.42 23.88 -6.82
CA PHE A 103 -11.11 22.58 -6.23
C PHE A 103 -9.64 22.23 -6.38
N SER A 104 -9.12 21.41 -5.48
CA SER A 104 -7.76 20.88 -5.56
C SER A 104 -7.71 19.48 -4.95
N GLU A 105 -6.86 18.61 -5.48
CA GLU A 105 -6.48 17.40 -4.78
C GLU A 105 -5.59 17.74 -3.58
N CYS A 106 -5.75 16.99 -2.49
CA CYS A 106 -4.97 17.19 -1.28
C CYS A 106 -4.78 15.89 -0.50
N TYR A 107 -3.84 15.94 0.43
CA TYR A 107 -3.47 14.81 1.30
C TYR A 107 -3.45 15.25 2.75
N GLY A 108 -4.28 14.64 3.60
CA GLY A 108 -4.22 14.83 5.05
C GLY A 108 -3.01 14.09 5.63
N ILE A 109 -2.19 14.79 6.42
CA ILE A 109 -0.92 14.28 6.93
C ILE A 109 -1.03 13.87 8.39
N TYR A 110 -1.49 14.76 9.27
CA TYR A 110 -1.53 14.53 10.71
C TYR A 110 -2.76 15.19 11.35
N TYR A 111 -3.07 14.76 12.57
CA TYR A 111 -4.06 15.38 13.43
C TYR A 111 -3.36 16.07 14.61
N GLN A 112 -3.91 17.19 15.03
CA GLN A 112 -3.48 17.90 16.26
C GLN A 112 -4.71 18.48 16.96
N GLU A 113 -4.86 18.23 18.24
CA GLU A 113 -5.86 18.93 19.06
C GLU A 113 -5.26 20.24 19.57
N LEU A 114 -5.89 21.36 19.22
CA LEU A 114 -5.53 22.69 19.68
C LEU A 114 -6.80 23.43 20.12
N ASN A 115 -6.83 23.89 21.38
CA ASN A 115 -7.95 24.65 21.91
C ASN A 115 -9.32 23.95 21.78
N GLY A 116 -9.38 22.64 21.95
CA GLY A 116 -10.60 21.85 21.84
C GLY A 116 -11.11 21.61 20.41
N LYS A 117 -10.33 22.01 19.39
CA LYS A 117 -10.57 21.71 17.97
C LYS A 117 -9.57 20.70 17.45
N PHE A 118 -10.01 19.86 16.53
CA PHE A 118 -9.13 18.93 15.82
C PHE A 118 -8.65 19.58 14.54
N ASN A 119 -7.37 19.86 14.49
CA ASN A 119 -6.70 20.43 13.34
C ASN A 119 -6.00 19.33 12.54
N ILE A 120 -6.14 19.37 11.21
CA ILE A 120 -5.49 18.45 10.28
C ILE A 120 -4.67 19.27 9.31
N GLY A 121 -3.38 18.91 9.16
CA GLY A 121 -2.51 19.48 8.15
C GLY A 121 -2.67 18.73 6.83
N PHE A 122 -2.85 19.47 5.75
CA PHE A 122 -2.94 18.95 4.38
C PHE A 122 -1.88 19.57 3.49
N ASN A 123 -1.43 18.81 2.50
CA ASN A 123 -0.54 19.27 1.43
C ASN A 123 -1.07 18.90 0.05
N HIS A 124 -0.30 19.22 -1.01
CA HIS A 124 -0.58 18.96 -2.43
C HIS A 124 -1.65 19.86 -3.06
N PHE A 125 -1.94 21.02 -2.48
CA PHE A 125 -2.87 21.96 -3.08
C PHE A 125 -2.27 22.69 -4.29
N ASP A 126 -3.12 22.94 -5.29
CA ASP A 126 -2.79 23.81 -6.40
C ASP A 126 -2.63 25.27 -5.96
N LEU A 127 -1.74 26.01 -6.63
CA LEU A 127 -1.47 27.41 -6.30
C LEU A 127 -2.70 28.30 -6.38
N ASP A 128 -3.56 28.08 -7.37
CA ASP A 128 -4.80 28.85 -7.54
C ASP A 128 -5.78 28.62 -6.38
N PHE A 129 -5.83 27.39 -5.87
CA PHE A 129 -6.61 27.07 -4.69
C PHE A 129 -6.04 27.76 -3.44
N LEU A 130 -4.71 27.75 -3.26
CA LEU A 130 -4.01 28.41 -2.17
C LEU A 130 -4.30 29.92 -2.15
N ASN A 131 -4.19 30.56 -3.30
CA ASN A 131 -4.40 32.00 -3.44
C ASN A 131 -5.85 32.45 -3.21
N SER A 132 -6.79 31.51 -3.27
CA SER A 132 -8.23 31.80 -3.07
C SER A 132 -8.71 31.59 -1.64
N LEU A 133 -7.86 31.05 -0.73
CA LEU A 133 -8.21 30.75 0.67
C LEU A 133 -8.03 31.95 1.60
N ALA A 134 -9.06 32.24 2.40
CA ALA A 134 -9.01 33.17 3.50
C ALA A 134 -9.29 32.46 4.85
N LYS A 135 -8.66 32.93 5.94
CA LYS A 135 -8.86 32.36 7.27
C LYS A 135 -10.35 32.36 7.65
N GLY A 136 -10.83 31.22 8.08
CA GLY A 136 -12.23 31.01 8.46
C GLY A 136 -13.08 30.41 7.31
N ASP A 137 -12.54 30.32 6.09
CA ASP A 137 -13.26 29.73 4.96
C ASP A 137 -13.62 28.27 5.23
N LYS A 138 -14.83 27.90 4.81
CA LYS A 138 -15.29 26.51 4.82
C LYS A 138 -14.87 25.80 3.54
N VAL A 139 -14.21 24.67 3.68
CA VAL A 139 -13.79 23.81 2.58
C VAL A 139 -14.40 22.43 2.76
N VAL A 140 -14.93 21.88 1.69
CA VAL A 140 -15.54 20.55 1.69
C VAL A 140 -14.56 19.55 1.10
N PHE A 141 -14.25 18.50 1.84
CA PHE A 141 -13.31 17.44 1.46
C PHE A 141 -14.09 16.16 1.15
N GLY A 142 -13.96 15.68 -0.07
CA GLY A 142 -14.60 14.46 -0.54
C GLY A 142 -13.60 13.47 -1.13
N ILE A 143 -14.09 12.29 -1.49
CA ILE A 143 -13.27 11.26 -2.17
C ILE A 143 -12.86 11.77 -3.55
N SER A 144 -11.57 11.59 -3.91
CA SER A 144 -11.05 11.95 -5.23
C SER A 144 -11.66 11.10 -6.35
N ASP A 145 -11.62 11.63 -7.56
CA ASP A 145 -12.11 10.93 -8.76
C ASP A 145 -11.34 9.60 -8.95
N PRO A 146 -12.05 8.52 -9.30
CA PRO A 146 -11.41 7.21 -9.42
C PRO A 146 -10.45 7.14 -10.62
N PRO A 147 -9.31 6.41 -10.50
CA PRO A 147 -8.27 6.35 -11.53
C PRO A 147 -8.63 5.42 -12.69
N LEU A 148 -9.74 5.69 -13.40
CA LEU A 148 -10.25 4.82 -14.47
C LEU A 148 -9.30 4.67 -15.66
N LYS A 149 -8.46 5.69 -15.93
CA LYS A 149 -7.51 5.67 -17.04
C LYS A 149 -6.60 4.45 -17.02
N TYR A 150 -6.25 3.98 -15.82
CA TYR A 150 -5.46 2.77 -15.66
C TYR A 150 -6.14 1.54 -16.30
N TYR A 151 -7.39 1.29 -15.97
CA TYR A 151 -8.14 0.16 -16.51
C TYR A 151 -8.35 0.27 -18.01
N PHE A 152 -8.61 1.47 -18.54
CA PHE A 152 -8.68 1.69 -19.99
C PHE A 152 -7.35 1.36 -20.67
N ASN A 153 -6.22 1.75 -20.08
CA ASN A 153 -4.90 1.39 -20.60
C ASN A 153 -4.71 -0.15 -20.59
N LEU A 154 -5.14 -0.85 -19.52
CA LEU A 154 -5.05 -2.31 -19.44
C LEU A 154 -5.92 -3.00 -20.51
N ILE A 155 -7.12 -2.47 -20.78
CA ILE A 155 -7.99 -2.96 -21.87
C ILE A 155 -7.29 -2.81 -23.21
N HIS A 156 -6.73 -1.63 -23.49
CA HIS A 156 -5.99 -1.36 -24.74
C HIS A 156 -4.83 -2.34 -24.95
N ILE A 157 -4.00 -2.52 -23.92
CA ILE A 157 -2.87 -3.45 -23.95
C ILE A 157 -3.34 -4.90 -24.10
N THR A 158 -4.42 -5.30 -23.41
CA THR A 158 -4.97 -6.67 -23.48
C THR A 158 -5.51 -7.00 -24.88
N LYS A 159 -6.11 -6.03 -25.55
CA LYS A 159 -6.53 -6.18 -26.96
C LYS A 159 -5.35 -6.27 -27.92
N ASN A 160 -4.13 -6.01 -27.45
CA ASN A 160 -2.89 -5.95 -28.24
C ASN A 160 -2.97 -4.97 -29.42
N GLU A 161 -3.59 -3.83 -29.18
CA GLU A 161 -3.67 -2.76 -30.18
C GLU A 161 -2.30 -2.18 -30.53
N VAL A 162 -1.30 -2.39 -29.67
CA VAL A 162 0.11 -1.96 -29.85
C VAL A 162 0.95 -3.00 -30.62
N LYS A 163 0.41 -4.16 -30.97
CA LYS A 163 1.05 -5.23 -31.77
C LYS A 163 2.45 -5.63 -31.30
N SER A 164 2.56 -6.21 -30.12
CA SER A 164 3.82 -6.76 -29.60
C SER A 164 3.67 -8.22 -29.22
N GLN A 165 4.49 -9.10 -29.81
CA GLN A 165 4.51 -10.52 -29.45
C GLN A 165 4.82 -10.74 -27.99
N LYS A 166 5.75 -9.96 -27.39
CA LYS A 166 6.11 -10.09 -25.97
C LYS A 166 4.95 -9.75 -25.02
N ALA A 167 4.13 -8.76 -25.36
CA ALA A 167 2.92 -8.45 -24.59
C ALA A 167 1.84 -9.51 -24.82
N GLU A 168 1.69 -9.96 -26.06
CA GLU A 168 0.77 -11.04 -26.43
C GLU A 168 1.06 -12.30 -25.63
N ASP A 169 2.33 -12.69 -25.50
CA ASP A 169 2.76 -13.86 -24.74
C ASP A 169 2.39 -13.77 -23.26
N VAL A 170 2.36 -12.57 -22.67
CA VAL A 170 1.88 -12.36 -21.30
C VAL A 170 0.36 -12.54 -21.20
N ILE A 171 -0.37 -12.04 -22.20
CA ILE A 171 -1.85 -12.03 -22.19
C ILE A 171 -2.44 -13.38 -22.58
N THR A 172 -1.85 -14.06 -23.56
CA THR A 172 -2.42 -15.28 -24.19
C THR A 172 -1.55 -16.52 -24.04
N GLY A 173 -0.42 -16.43 -23.33
CA GLY A 173 0.58 -17.50 -23.27
C GLY A 173 0.01 -18.85 -22.89
N GLN A 174 0.43 -19.89 -23.59
CA GLN A 174 0.17 -21.29 -23.21
C GLN A 174 1.14 -21.67 -22.09
N TYR A 175 0.78 -21.33 -20.86
CA TYR A 175 1.62 -21.62 -19.72
C TYR A 175 1.25 -22.99 -19.12
N HIS A 176 2.25 -23.80 -18.88
CA HIS A 176 2.12 -25.00 -18.06
C HIS A 176 2.28 -24.59 -16.60
N LEU A 177 1.36 -25.03 -15.74
CA LEU A 177 1.50 -24.84 -14.31
C LEU A 177 2.75 -25.61 -13.84
N ASN A 178 3.79 -24.86 -13.54
CA ASN A 178 4.98 -25.37 -12.88
C ASN A 178 4.95 -24.88 -11.43
N ASP A 179 5.45 -25.69 -10.51
CA ASP A 179 5.65 -25.21 -9.15
C ASP A 179 6.56 -23.99 -9.16
N PHE A 180 6.21 -22.98 -8.39
CA PHE A 180 7.10 -21.84 -8.15
C PHE A 180 8.29 -22.29 -7.30
N LYS A 181 9.37 -22.70 -7.96
CA LYS A 181 10.61 -23.18 -7.32
C LYS A 181 11.75 -22.19 -7.54
N PRO A 182 11.86 -21.15 -6.72
CA PRO A 182 12.93 -20.17 -6.85
C PRO A 182 14.26 -20.71 -6.32
N VAL A 183 15.36 -20.30 -6.95
CA VAL A 183 16.71 -20.48 -6.40
C VAL A 183 16.89 -19.55 -5.20
N HIS A 184 17.29 -20.11 -4.07
CA HIS A 184 17.51 -19.35 -2.83
C HIS A 184 18.81 -18.56 -2.93
N ILE A 185 18.77 -17.32 -2.48
CA ILE A 185 19.89 -16.38 -2.45
C ILE A 185 19.91 -15.72 -1.09
N ASP A 186 21.06 -15.75 -0.41
CA ASP A 186 21.13 -15.33 0.98
C ASP A 186 20.81 -13.84 1.14
N ASP A 187 21.41 -12.97 0.33
CA ASP A 187 21.19 -11.53 0.48
C ASP A 187 21.19 -10.74 -0.85
N SER A 188 21.00 -9.44 -0.74
CA SER A 188 20.88 -8.53 -1.88
C SER A 188 22.18 -8.37 -2.67
N LEU A 189 23.35 -8.53 -2.05
CA LEU A 189 24.65 -8.42 -2.74
C LEU A 189 24.90 -9.64 -3.59
N ASP A 190 24.62 -10.83 -3.09
CA ASP A 190 24.67 -12.06 -3.87
C ASP A 190 23.71 -12.02 -5.05
N LEU A 191 22.53 -11.43 -4.85
CA LEU A 191 21.55 -11.24 -5.91
C LEU A 191 22.07 -10.29 -7.00
N ILE A 192 22.77 -9.20 -6.63
CA ILE A 192 23.44 -8.30 -7.58
C ILE A 192 24.50 -9.04 -8.39
N ALA A 193 25.24 -9.96 -7.81
CA ALA A 193 26.21 -10.75 -8.54
C ALA A 193 25.57 -11.72 -9.54
N LYS A 194 24.40 -12.25 -9.24
CA LYS A 194 23.73 -13.31 -9.99
C LYS A 194 22.73 -12.83 -11.06
N TYR A 195 22.14 -11.61 -10.92
CA TYR A 195 21.08 -11.16 -11.84
C TYR A 195 21.52 -11.09 -13.30
N LYS A 196 22.78 -10.68 -13.57
CA LYS A 196 23.32 -10.60 -14.93
C LYS A 196 23.37 -11.96 -15.60
N THR A 197 23.84 -12.97 -14.87
CA THR A 197 23.87 -14.36 -15.36
C THR A 197 22.46 -14.86 -15.62
N ALA A 198 21.52 -14.59 -14.71
CA ALA A 198 20.13 -14.96 -14.85
C ALA A 198 19.46 -14.30 -16.08
N LEU A 199 19.79 -13.05 -16.38
CA LEU A 199 19.25 -12.31 -17.53
C LEU A 199 20.06 -12.47 -18.84
N LYS A 200 21.15 -13.24 -18.86
CA LYS A 200 21.99 -13.39 -20.07
C LYS A 200 21.18 -13.89 -21.26
N ASN A 201 20.39 -14.93 -21.07
CA ASN A 201 19.57 -15.57 -22.10
C ASN A 201 18.06 -15.37 -21.91
N ASN A 202 17.67 -14.50 -20.99
CA ASN A 202 16.27 -14.23 -20.64
C ASN A 202 15.98 -12.74 -20.71
N ASP A 203 14.78 -12.38 -21.08
CA ASP A 203 14.30 -11.00 -21.04
C ASP A 203 13.51 -10.68 -19.74
N THR A 204 13.29 -11.70 -18.93
CA THR A 204 12.52 -11.60 -17.67
C THR A 204 13.20 -12.37 -16.56
N ILE A 205 13.17 -11.78 -15.35
CA ILE A 205 13.54 -12.44 -14.09
C ILE A 205 12.50 -12.12 -13.04
N ILE A 206 12.18 -13.10 -12.20
CA ILE A 206 11.30 -12.94 -11.04
C ILE A 206 12.14 -13.03 -9.77
N ILE A 207 12.01 -12.02 -8.91
CA ILE A 207 12.70 -11.94 -7.64
C ILE A 207 11.64 -11.92 -6.54
N GLN A 208 11.53 -13.02 -5.82
CA GLN A 208 10.72 -13.08 -4.62
C GLN A 208 11.51 -12.51 -3.44
N GLY A 209 10.96 -11.49 -2.83
CA GLY A 209 11.48 -10.91 -1.59
C GLY A 209 10.44 -11.03 -0.47
N PRO A 210 10.52 -12.04 0.40
CA PRO A 210 9.74 -12.09 1.63
C PRO A 210 9.82 -10.80 2.45
N PRO A 211 8.98 -10.61 3.47
CA PRO A 211 9.00 -9.40 4.29
C PRO A 211 10.37 -9.15 4.94
N GLY A 212 10.85 -7.90 4.87
CA GLY A 212 12.11 -7.50 5.52
C GLY A 212 13.40 -7.95 4.84
N THR A 213 13.34 -8.59 3.67
CA THR A 213 14.53 -9.11 2.96
C THR A 213 15.29 -8.06 2.13
N GLY A 214 14.91 -6.79 2.21
CA GLY A 214 15.66 -5.70 1.57
C GLY A 214 15.38 -5.54 0.07
N LYS A 215 14.17 -5.82 -0.43
CA LYS A 215 13.77 -5.59 -1.83
C LYS A 215 14.16 -4.20 -2.34
N THR A 216 13.74 -3.15 -1.64
CA THR A 216 14.02 -1.77 -2.03
C THR A 216 15.52 -1.45 -1.97
N TYR A 217 16.27 -2.02 -1.02
CA TYR A 217 17.72 -1.92 -0.98
C TYR A 217 18.37 -2.61 -2.18
N PHE A 218 17.91 -3.82 -2.53
CA PHE A 218 18.38 -4.50 -3.75
C PHE A 218 18.14 -3.64 -5.00
N ILE A 219 16.93 -3.08 -5.15
CA ILE A 219 16.61 -2.23 -6.31
C ILE A 219 17.52 -1.00 -6.34
N SER A 220 17.77 -0.33 -5.21
CA SER A 220 18.65 0.84 -5.16
C SER A 220 20.09 0.51 -5.60
N ARG A 221 20.63 -0.63 -5.16
CA ARG A 221 21.97 -1.12 -5.57
C ARG A 221 21.99 -1.56 -7.03
N LEU A 222 20.91 -2.17 -7.51
CA LEU A 222 20.79 -2.54 -8.93
C LEU A 222 20.74 -1.30 -9.83
N LEU A 223 20.04 -0.25 -9.44
CA LEU A 223 20.03 1.03 -10.14
C LEU A 223 21.43 1.64 -10.24
N GLU A 224 22.22 1.58 -9.16
CA GLU A 224 23.61 2.02 -9.17
C GLU A 224 24.44 1.27 -10.24
N VAL A 225 24.31 -0.06 -10.28
CA VAL A 225 25.04 -0.89 -11.24
C VAL A 225 24.60 -0.61 -12.67
N LEU A 226 23.29 -0.54 -12.93
CA LEU A 226 22.75 -0.28 -14.26
C LEU A 226 23.10 1.12 -14.76
N ASN A 227 23.10 2.11 -13.87
CA ASN A 227 23.51 3.47 -14.19
C ASN A 227 25.01 3.55 -14.57
N LYS A 228 25.90 2.89 -13.82
CA LYS A 228 27.33 2.78 -14.17
C LYS A 228 27.56 2.12 -15.54
N GLU A 229 26.61 1.31 -15.98
CA GLU A 229 26.62 0.67 -17.31
C GLU A 229 25.90 1.52 -18.38
N ASN A 230 25.56 2.77 -18.07
CA ASN A 230 24.79 3.68 -18.93
C ASN A 230 23.45 3.09 -19.43
N LYS A 231 22.77 2.28 -18.61
CA LYS A 231 21.48 1.71 -18.95
C LYS A 231 20.32 2.64 -18.59
N SER A 232 19.40 2.82 -19.52
CA SER A 232 18.14 3.51 -19.25
C SER A 232 17.20 2.61 -18.47
N VAL A 233 16.67 3.09 -17.33
CA VAL A 233 15.87 2.29 -16.40
C VAL A 233 14.58 2.99 -16.04
N LEU A 234 13.46 2.27 -16.08
CA LEU A 234 12.20 2.69 -15.48
C LEU A 234 11.90 1.80 -14.27
N VAL A 235 11.61 2.40 -13.12
CA VAL A 235 11.08 1.69 -11.95
C VAL A 235 9.63 2.07 -11.75
N ALA A 236 8.76 1.08 -11.70
CA ALA A 236 7.34 1.30 -11.45
C ALA A 236 6.87 0.56 -10.20
N THR A 237 5.99 1.21 -9.44
CA THR A 237 5.31 0.63 -8.26
C THR A 237 3.87 1.15 -8.19
N LEU A 238 3.06 0.58 -7.29
CA LEU A 238 1.68 1.03 -7.12
C LEU A 238 1.61 2.41 -6.42
N ALA A 239 2.43 2.63 -5.39
CA ALA A 239 2.33 3.79 -4.50
C ALA A 239 3.48 4.79 -4.69
N ASN A 240 3.17 6.09 -4.77
CA ASN A 240 4.19 7.15 -4.83
C ASN A 240 5.16 7.13 -3.66
N ARG A 241 4.71 6.78 -2.46
CA ARG A 241 5.57 6.71 -1.27
C ARG A 241 6.71 5.72 -1.42
N SER A 242 6.47 4.55 -2.01
CA SER A 242 7.52 3.56 -2.29
C SER A 242 8.61 4.11 -3.21
N LEU A 243 8.24 4.93 -4.20
CA LEU A 243 9.21 5.59 -5.10
C LEU A 243 10.11 6.58 -4.35
N ILE A 244 9.55 7.33 -3.40
CA ILE A 244 10.32 8.28 -2.57
C ILE A 244 11.28 7.54 -1.64
N GLU A 245 10.84 6.46 -0.99
CA GLU A 245 11.72 5.63 -0.17
C GLU A 245 12.85 4.97 -0.98
N LEU A 246 12.55 4.54 -2.20
CA LEU A 246 13.57 4.03 -3.12
C LEU A 246 14.56 5.14 -3.50
N ALA A 247 14.08 6.34 -3.85
CA ALA A 247 14.94 7.47 -4.22
C ALA A 247 15.87 7.88 -3.07
N LYS A 248 15.36 7.92 -1.83
CA LYS A 248 16.20 8.18 -0.64
C LYS A 248 17.35 7.18 -0.55
N LYS A 249 17.03 5.88 -0.56
CA LYS A 249 18.04 4.82 -0.49
C LYS A 249 19.03 4.86 -1.64
N TYR A 250 18.57 5.22 -2.83
CA TYR A 250 19.44 5.36 -3.99
C TYR A 250 20.44 6.51 -3.82
N PHE A 251 19.99 7.68 -3.35
CA PHE A 251 20.87 8.83 -3.14
C PHE A 251 21.74 8.74 -1.88
N GLU A 252 21.49 7.81 -0.97
CA GLU A 252 22.37 7.47 0.15
C GLU A 252 23.64 6.73 -0.31
N ILE A 253 23.68 6.22 -1.53
CA ILE A 253 24.86 5.53 -2.08
C ILE A 253 25.87 6.58 -2.55
N GLU A 254 27.05 6.62 -1.91
CA GLU A 254 28.08 7.66 -2.11
C GLU A 254 28.55 7.87 -3.56
N THR A 255 28.41 6.87 -4.41
CA THR A 255 28.94 6.88 -5.80
C THR A 255 27.99 7.50 -6.82
N VAL A 256 26.81 7.96 -6.42
CA VAL A 256 25.67 8.31 -7.30
C VAL A 256 25.59 9.82 -7.65
N ASN A 257 26.59 10.61 -7.34
CA ASN A 257 26.56 12.09 -7.40
C ASN A 257 26.33 12.75 -8.79
N ARG A 258 26.24 11.99 -9.88
CA ARG A 258 26.08 12.54 -11.25
C ARG A 258 24.83 12.05 -12.00
N THR A 259 24.03 11.17 -11.42
CA THR A 259 22.88 10.58 -12.10
C THR A 259 21.66 11.48 -12.01
N VAL A 260 20.96 11.63 -13.12
CA VAL A 260 19.67 12.29 -13.13
C VAL A 260 18.58 11.24 -12.91
N VAL A 261 17.85 11.39 -11.81
CA VAL A 261 16.68 10.58 -11.51
C VAL A 261 15.44 11.43 -11.66
N TYR A 262 14.56 11.00 -12.53
CA TYR A 262 13.28 11.65 -12.77
C TYR A 262 12.16 10.94 -12.02
N LYS A 263 11.14 11.69 -11.61
CA LYS A 263 9.87 11.15 -11.13
C LYS A 263 8.70 11.73 -11.90
N SER A 264 7.80 10.87 -12.35
CA SER A 264 6.53 11.34 -12.90
C SER A 264 5.69 11.94 -11.77
N ASN A 265 5.07 13.10 -12.01
CA ASN A 265 4.25 13.82 -11.03
C ASN A 265 4.98 14.08 -9.70
N LEU A 266 6.18 14.65 -9.77
CA LEU A 266 6.96 15.06 -8.59
C LEU A 266 6.28 16.27 -7.94
N THR A 267 5.94 16.16 -6.65
CA THR A 267 5.38 17.28 -5.89
C THR A 267 6.47 18.13 -5.23
N LEU A 268 6.08 19.31 -4.75
CA LEU A 268 7.01 20.23 -4.11
C LEU A 268 7.57 19.64 -2.80
N GLU A 269 6.73 18.94 -2.04
CA GLU A 269 7.14 18.28 -0.79
C GLU A 269 8.10 17.13 -1.06
N GLU A 270 7.80 16.28 -2.04
CA GLU A 270 8.68 15.19 -2.46
C GLU A 270 10.05 15.73 -2.93
N SER A 271 10.06 16.86 -3.63
CA SER A 271 11.33 17.50 -4.07
C SER A 271 12.13 18.08 -2.90
N LYS A 272 11.48 18.53 -1.83
CA LYS A 272 12.15 18.95 -0.59
C LYS A 272 12.67 17.73 0.20
N GLU A 273 11.91 16.64 0.21
CA GLU A 273 12.28 15.40 0.89
C GLU A 273 13.46 14.69 0.21
N VAL A 274 13.55 14.78 -1.13
CA VAL A 274 14.63 14.18 -1.94
C VAL A 274 15.15 15.22 -2.95
N LYS A 275 16.11 16.04 -2.53
CA LYS A 275 16.60 17.22 -3.26
C LYS A 275 17.12 16.95 -4.68
N ASN A 276 17.66 15.76 -4.93
CA ASN A 276 18.25 15.39 -6.23
C ASN A 276 17.24 14.76 -7.21
N LEU A 277 15.98 14.58 -6.79
CA LEU A 277 14.93 14.07 -7.64
C LEU A 277 14.39 15.18 -8.54
N LYS A 278 14.25 14.91 -9.85
CA LYS A 278 13.78 15.89 -10.83
C LYS A 278 12.39 15.53 -11.37
N PRO A 279 11.56 16.51 -11.70
CA PRO A 279 10.30 16.24 -12.38
C PRO A 279 10.58 15.71 -13.79
N MET A 280 9.77 14.74 -14.22
CA MET A 280 9.84 14.21 -15.59
C MET A 280 9.45 15.32 -16.59
N PRO A 281 10.30 15.68 -17.56
CA PRO A 281 9.96 16.67 -18.57
C PRO A 281 8.77 16.25 -19.44
N LYS A 282 8.06 17.23 -20.00
CA LYS A 282 7.02 16.96 -21.01
C LYS A 282 7.67 16.37 -22.27
N GLY A 283 7.12 15.29 -22.80
CA GLY A 283 7.71 14.59 -23.96
C GLY A 283 9.01 13.84 -23.64
N PHE A 284 9.20 13.43 -22.38
CA PHE A 284 10.40 12.73 -21.94
C PHE A 284 10.69 11.48 -22.77
N LEU A 285 11.88 11.42 -23.33
CA LEU A 285 12.46 10.24 -23.94
C LEU A 285 13.72 9.88 -23.13
N PRO A 286 13.86 8.64 -22.64
CA PRO A 286 15.00 8.26 -21.82
C PRO A 286 16.29 8.28 -22.63
N ALA A 287 17.32 8.90 -22.08
CA ALA A 287 18.70 8.80 -22.57
C ALA A 287 19.46 7.67 -21.85
N GLU A 288 20.66 7.38 -22.31
CA GLU A 288 21.55 6.43 -21.64
C GLU A 288 21.86 6.90 -20.21
N GLY A 289 21.68 6.00 -19.25
CA GLY A 289 21.88 6.26 -17.84
C GLY A 289 20.72 6.95 -17.12
N ASP A 290 19.64 7.35 -17.81
CA ASP A 290 18.48 7.95 -17.18
C ASP A 290 17.70 6.92 -16.34
N ILE A 291 17.22 7.39 -15.18
CA ILE A 291 16.34 6.62 -14.30
C ILE A 291 15.00 7.37 -14.19
N LEU A 292 13.89 6.69 -14.50
CA LEU A 292 12.54 7.20 -14.29
C LEU A 292 11.83 6.40 -13.20
N LEU A 293 11.38 7.08 -12.15
CA LEU A 293 10.52 6.54 -11.11
C LEU A 293 9.07 6.92 -11.40
N THR A 294 8.18 5.92 -11.48
CA THR A 294 6.79 6.15 -11.85
C THR A 294 5.82 5.17 -11.21
N THR A 295 4.51 5.43 -11.30
CA THR A 295 3.49 4.47 -10.86
C THR A 295 3.08 3.53 -11.99
N PHE A 296 2.48 2.36 -11.66
CA PHE A 296 1.89 1.45 -12.66
C PHE A 296 0.89 2.18 -13.57
N TYR A 297 0.11 3.09 -12.99
CA TYR A 297 -0.88 3.93 -13.71
C TYR A 297 -0.23 4.75 -14.83
N LYS A 298 0.86 5.44 -14.52
CA LYS A 298 1.56 6.27 -15.49
C LYS A 298 2.36 5.45 -16.48
N MET A 299 3.01 4.37 -16.02
CA MET A 299 3.76 3.44 -16.90
C MET A 299 2.87 2.83 -17.98
N THR A 300 1.65 2.39 -17.63
CA THR A 300 0.71 1.85 -18.64
C THR A 300 0.28 2.90 -19.63
N GLY A 301 0.17 4.18 -19.21
CA GLY A 301 -0.06 5.32 -20.11
C GLY A 301 1.09 5.51 -21.10
N ILE A 302 2.34 5.46 -20.62
CA ILE A 302 3.52 5.52 -21.49
C ILE A 302 3.50 4.35 -22.48
N ALA A 303 3.14 3.16 -22.03
CA ALA A 303 3.15 1.95 -22.87
C ALA A 303 2.19 2.01 -24.06
N ILE A 304 1.02 2.63 -23.92
CA ILE A 304 0.07 2.76 -25.04
C ILE A 304 0.42 3.88 -26.03
N GLU A 305 1.28 4.83 -25.65
CA GLU A 305 1.72 5.92 -26.51
C GLU A 305 2.90 5.52 -27.42
N ILE A 306 3.51 4.34 -27.18
CA ILE A 306 4.68 3.87 -27.94
C ILE A 306 4.27 3.19 -29.23
N THR A 307 4.91 3.60 -30.34
CA THR A 307 4.67 3.06 -31.68
C THR A 307 5.88 2.35 -32.28
N GLY A 308 6.87 1.95 -31.47
CA GLY A 308 8.13 1.41 -32.03
C GLY A 308 8.88 0.45 -31.09
N SER A 309 10.20 0.48 -31.17
CA SER A 309 11.11 -0.34 -30.37
C SER A 309 11.05 -0.01 -28.88
N PRO A 310 11.40 -0.94 -27.97
CA PRO A 310 11.47 -0.66 -26.54
C PRO A 310 12.32 0.58 -26.22
N MET A 311 11.78 1.47 -25.37
CA MET A 311 12.41 2.73 -24.98
C MET A 311 13.47 2.55 -23.89
N TYR A 312 13.28 1.57 -23.01
CA TYR A 312 14.14 1.34 -21.85
C TYR A 312 14.97 0.07 -22.02
N ASP A 313 16.19 0.10 -21.51
CA ASP A 313 16.98 -1.14 -21.42
C ASP A 313 16.38 -2.07 -20.34
N TYR A 314 15.96 -1.50 -19.22
CA TYR A 314 15.37 -2.24 -18.11
C TYR A 314 14.09 -1.58 -17.58
N ILE A 315 13.14 -2.42 -17.21
CA ILE A 315 12.04 -2.05 -16.31
C ILE A 315 12.10 -2.91 -15.07
N ILE A 316 11.92 -2.27 -13.92
CA ILE A 316 11.77 -2.92 -12.63
C ILE A 316 10.36 -2.65 -12.11
N LEU A 317 9.56 -3.71 -11.92
CA LEU A 317 8.27 -3.61 -11.25
C LEU A 317 8.49 -3.97 -9.77
N GLU A 318 8.44 -2.99 -8.88
CA GLU A 318 8.47 -3.17 -7.43
C GLU A 318 7.05 -3.42 -6.92
N GLU A 319 6.88 -4.23 -5.88
CA GLU A 319 5.59 -4.71 -5.38
C GLU A 319 4.77 -5.41 -6.50
N ALA A 320 5.46 -6.22 -7.32
CA ALA A 320 4.86 -6.88 -8.48
C ALA A 320 3.67 -7.79 -8.13
N SER A 321 3.52 -8.22 -6.86
CA SER A 321 2.32 -8.95 -6.39
C SER A 321 1.02 -8.18 -6.65
N GLN A 322 1.08 -6.85 -6.73
CA GLN A 322 -0.08 -5.99 -6.99
C GLN A 322 -0.29 -5.67 -8.49
N CYS A 323 0.48 -6.27 -9.38
CA CYS A 323 0.34 -6.08 -10.82
C CYS A 323 -0.77 -6.97 -11.41
N PHE A 324 -1.63 -6.40 -12.24
CA PHE A 324 -2.42 -7.18 -13.18
C PHE A 324 -1.55 -7.68 -14.35
N LEU A 325 -1.99 -8.73 -15.06
CA LEU A 325 -1.29 -9.25 -16.24
C LEU A 325 -1.03 -8.15 -17.29
N GLY A 326 -2.02 -7.30 -17.54
CA GLY A 326 -1.87 -6.16 -18.46
C GLY A 326 -0.76 -5.19 -18.04
N THR A 327 -0.47 -5.03 -16.73
CA THR A 327 0.64 -4.20 -16.24
C THR A 327 2.00 -4.84 -16.58
N ILE A 328 2.11 -6.16 -16.44
CA ILE A 328 3.32 -6.91 -16.82
C ILE A 328 3.51 -6.85 -18.35
N ALA A 329 2.43 -6.99 -19.12
CA ALA A 329 2.46 -6.82 -20.57
C ALA A 329 2.92 -5.42 -20.99
N ALA A 330 2.42 -4.36 -20.31
CA ALA A 330 2.88 -3.00 -20.52
C ALA A 330 4.39 -2.83 -20.33
N ALA A 331 4.95 -3.41 -19.27
CA ALA A 331 6.40 -3.38 -19.04
C ALA A 331 7.17 -4.06 -20.18
N LYS A 332 6.66 -5.19 -20.68
CA LYS A 332 7.25 -5.93 -21.83
C LYS A 332 7.17 -5.18 -23.16
N LEU A 333 6.21 -4.26 -23.32
CA LEU A 333 6.09 -3.40 -24.49
C LEU A 333 7.24 -2.39 -24.57
N ILE A 334 7.60 -1.80 -23.43
CA ILE A 334 8.45 -0.60 -23.38
C ILE A 334 9.90 -0.87 -22.95
N ALA A 335 10.23 -2.11 -22.59
CA ALA A 335 11.60 -2.47 -22.19
C ALA A 335 12.17 -3.70 -22.90
N LYS A 336 13.50 -3.70 -23.04
CA LYS A 336 14.26 -4.87 -23.52
C LYS A 336 14.26 -5.98 -22.49
N LYS A 337 14.40 -5.64 -21.21
CA LYS A 337 14.42 -6.57 -20.07
C LYS A 337 13.51 -6.12 -18.92
N VAL A 338 12.84 -7.06 -18.28
CA VAL A 338 11.88 -6.82 -17.20
C VAL A 338 12.29 -7.59 -15.95
N ILE A 339 12.37 -6.89 -14.82
CA ILE A 339 12.67 -7.45 -13.51
C ILE A 339 11.43 -7.28 -12.64
N LEU A 340 10.81 -8.38 -12.25
CA LEU A 340 9.63 -8.40 -11.40
C LEU A 340 10.07 -8.68 -9.96
N VAL A 341 9.96 -7.68 -9.09
CA VAL A 341 10.31 -7.78 -7.68
C VAL A 341 9.04 -7.73 -6.84
N GLY A 342 8.69 -8.84 -6.21
CA GLY A 342 7.46 -8.96 -5.45
C GLY A 342 7.46 -10.20 -4.57
N ASP A 343 6.31 -10.49 -3.99
CA ASP A 343 6.14 -11.69 -3.18
C ASP A 343 4.75 -12.30 -3.44
N PRO A 344 4.66 -13.49 -4.07
CA PRO A 344 3.40 -14.16 -4.35
C PRO A 344 2.54 -14.44 -3.11
N LEU A 345 3.13 -14.43 -1.92
CA LEU A 345 2.46 -14.66 -0.64
C LEU A 345 2.04 -13.36 0.07
N GLN A 346 2.19 -12.20 -0.59
CA GLN A 346 1.64 -10.92 -0.15
C GLN A 346 0.39 -10.54 -0.95
N LEU A 347 -0.18 -9.37 -0.67
CA LEU A 347 -1.46 -8.97 -1.25
C LEU A 347 -1.42 -8.93 -2.79
N PRO A 348 -2.41 -9.51 -3.44
CA PRO A 348 -2.63 -9.39 -4.88
C PRO A 348 -3.24 -8.03 -5.24
N PRO A 349 -3.49 -7.73 -6.52
CA PRO A 349 -4.20 -6.53 -6.95
C PRO A 349 -5.54 -6.38 -6.22
N VAL A 350 -5.90 -5.14 -5.89
CA VAL A 350 -7.21 -4.84 -5.30
C VAL A 350 -8.27 -4.91 -6.40
N VAL A 351 -9.34 -5.66 -6.14
CA VAL A 351 -10.48 -5.84 -7.04
C VAL A 351 -11.75 -5.36 -6.33
N ASN A 352 -12.55 -4.55 -7.02
CA ASN A 352 -13.75 -3.90 -6.45
C ASN A 352 -15.03 -4.66 -6.76
N GLN A 353 -15.09 -5.44 -7.85
CA GLN A 353 -16.28 -6.24 -8.19
C GLN A 353 -16.56 -7.33 -7.15
N GLU A 354 -17.84 -7.54 -6.83
CA GLU A 354 -18.26 -8.43 -5.74
C GLU A 354 -18.16 -9.92 -6.10
N ASN A 355 -18.49 -10.26 -7.34
CA ASN A 355 -18.56 -11.64 -7.83
C ASN A 355 -17.79 -11.84 -9.14
N PRO A 356 -16.47 -11.68 -9.15
CA PRO A 356 -15.67 -11.83 -10.38
C PRO A 356 -15.77 -13.24 -10.99
N GLY A 357 -16.06 -14.27 -10.19
CA GLY A 357 -16.26 -15.65 -10.65
C GLY A 357 -17.36 -15.82 -11.71
N ASN A 358 -18.31 -14.89 -11.78
CA ASN A 358 -19.35 -14.91 -12.81
C ASN A 358 -18.80 -14.66 -14.23
N ILE A 359 -17.58 -14.15 -14.37
CA ILE A 359 -16.93 -13.90 -15.66
C ILE A 359 -16.34 -15.20 -16.20
N SER A 360 -15.67 -15.96 -15.35
CA SER A 360 -15.04 -17.25 -15.70
C SER A 360 -14.67 -18.03 -14.44
N PRO A 361 -14.76 -19.37 -14.47
CA PRO A 361 -14.24 -20.22 -13.40
C PRO A 361 -12.72 -20.04 -13.13
N ASN A 362 -11.98 -19.50 -14.12
CA ASN A 362 -10.53 -19.28 -14.03
C ASN A 362 -10.17 -17.82 -13.69
N ILE A 363 -11.10 -17.05 -13.15
CA ILE A 363 -10.90 -15.64 -12.85
C ILE A 363 -9.78 -15.38 -11.84
N ASP A 364 -9.42 -16.39 -11.04
CA ASP A 364 -8.29 -16.31 -10.10
C ASP A 364 -6.97 -15.90 -10.80
N LEU A 365 -6.84 -16.18 -12.10
CA LEU A 365 -5.71 -15.71 -12.93
C LEU A 365 -5.62 -14.18 -12.98
N MET A 366 -6.75 -13.47 -12.89
CA MET A 366 -6.78 -12.02 -12.83
C MET A 366 -6.64 -11.53 -11.39
N LEU A 367 -7.23 -12.24 -10.43
CA LEU A 367 -7.18 -11.89 -9.01
C LEU A 367 -5.80 -12.08 -8.40
N GLU A 368 -5.05 -13.09 -8.89
CA GLU A 368 -3.70 -13.44 -8.43
C GLU A 368 -2.66 -13.37 -9.55
N SER A 369 -2.81 -12.39 -10.43
CA SER A 369 -2.06 -12.27 -11.70
C SER A 369 -0.56 -12.55 -11.60
N PHE A 370 0.12 -11.90 -10.63
CA PHE A 370 1.57 -12.09 -10.46
C PHE A 370 1.91 -13.51 -9.99
N SER A 371 1.20 -14.03 -8.99
CA SER A 371 1.43 -15.39 -8.46
C SER A 371 1.25 -16.43 -9.56
N PHE A 372 0.21 -16.25 -10.36
CA PHE A 372 -0.06 -17.10 -11.51
C PHE A 372 1.05 -16.98 -12.57
N TYR A 373 1.37 -15.75 -12.98
CA TYR A 373 2.44 -15.50 -13.96
C TYR A 373 3.77 -16.09 -13.48
N ALA A 374 4.12 -15.88 -12.21
CA ALA A 374 5.35 -16.42 -11.63
C ALA A 374 5.40 -17.95 -11.61
N SER A 375 4.25 -18.63 -11.45
CA SER A 375 4.18 -20.10 -11.45
C SER A 375 4.21 -20.71 -12.86
N THR A 376 3.82 -19.95 -13.87
CA THR A 376 3.64 -20.47 -15.23
C THR A 376 4.77 -20.12 -16.18
N ILE A 377 5.41 -18.96 -16.04
CA ILE A 377 6.46 -18.53 -16.96
C ILE A 377 7.76 -19.32 -16.76
N ASN A 378 8.38 -19.68 -17.89
CA ASN A 378 9.72 -20.27 -17.89
C ASN A 378 10.78 -19.15 -17.92
N CYS A 379 11.12 -18.61 -16.76
CA CYS A 379 12.18 -17.62 -16.56
C CYS A 379 12.92 -17.90 -15.25
N PRO A 380 14.12 -17.33 -15.05
CA PRO A 380 14.81 -17.41 -13.77
C PRO A 380 13.97 -16.86 -12.63
N LYS A 381 13.88 -17.63 -11.53
CA LYS A 381 13.15 -17.28 -10.30
C LYS A 381 14.13 -17.34 -9.15
N LEU A 382 14.30 -16.23 -8.47
CA LEU A 382 15.23 -16.08 -7.35
C LEU A 382 14.45 -15.69 -6.10
N ARG A 383 14.85 -16.16 -4.91
CA ARG A 383 14.23 -15.81 -3.62
C ARG A 383 15.31 -15.36 -2.65
N LEU A 384 15.13 -14.16 -2.08
CA LEU A 384 15.92 -13.69 -0.94
C LEU A 384 15.53 -14.46 0.32
N THR A 385 16.51 -14.93 1.08
CA THR A 385 16.27 -15.76 2.28
C THR A 385 16.71 -15.09 3.58
N THR A 386 17.40 -13.94 3.54
CA THR A 386 17.79 -13.20 4.73
C THR A 386 16.85 -12.03 5.00
N THR A 387 16.21 -12.02 6.18
CA THR A 387 15.42 -10.89 6.66
C THR A 387 16.19 -10.05 7.68
N TYR A 388 16.04 -8.73 7.57
CA TYR A 388 16.67 -7.75 8.48
C TYR A 388 15.62 -7.07 9.39
N ARG A 389 14.36 -7.49 9.30
CA ARG A 389 13.26 -6.89 10.06
C ARG A 389 12.98 -7.61 11.37
N PHE A 390 13.01 -8.93 11.36
CA PHE A 390 12.44 -9.77 12.40
C PHE A 390 13.49 -10.30 13.37
N SER A 391 13.09 -10.54 14.64
CA SER A 391 13.83 -11.44 15.56
C SER A 391 13.85 -12.87 15.01
N ASP A 392 14.72 -13.71 15.55
CA ASP A 392 14.77 -15.14 15.19
C ASP A 392 13.43 -15.84 15.42
N HIS A 393 12.74 -15.49 16.51
CA HIS A 393 11.43 -16.07 16.80
C HIS A 393 10.34 -15.63 15.80
N ALA A 394 10.32 -14.34 15.43
CA ALA A 394 9.41 -13.85 14.39
C ALA A 394 9.71 -14.49 13.03
N CYS A 395 10.98 -14.72 12.73
CA CYS A 395 11.42 -15.43 11.54
C CYS A 395 10.94 -16.88 11.55
N TYR A 396 11.06 -17.60 12.69
CA TYR A 396 10.53 -18.95 12.86
C TYR A 396 9.02 -19.04 12.61
N GLN A 397 8.24 -18.09 13.14
CA GLN A 397 6.79 -18.02 12.87
C GLN A 397 6.51 -17.77 11.38
N THR A 398 7.17 -16.79 10.78
CA THR A 398 6.99 -16.39 9.37
C THR A 398 7.40 -17.52 8.41
N ASN A 399 8.33 -18.38 8.79
CA ASN A 399 8.74 -19.55 8.03
C ASN A 399 7.61 -20.56 7.78
N SER A 400 6.50 -20.51 8.52
CA SER A 400 5.27 -21.23 8.16
C SER A 400 4.80 -20.96 6.73
N PHE A 401 5.06 -19.75 6.21
CA PHE A 401 4.70 -19.37 4.85
C PHE A 401 5.80 -19.66 3.82
N TYR A 402 7.07 -19.71 4.24
CA TYR A 402 8.21 -19.75 3.32
C TYR A 402 9.04 -21.05 3.39
N GLY A 403 8.51 -22.08 4.05
CA GLY A 403 9.12 -23.43 4.07
C GLY A 403 10.52 -23.42 4.66
N ASP A 404 10.67 -22.82 5.83
CA ASP A 404 11.93 -22.75 6.61
C ASP A 404 13.13 -22.13 5.87
N SER A 405 12.86 -21.34 4.83
CA SER A 405 13.90 -20.74 4.00
C SER A 405 14.43 -19.41 4.53
N LEU A 406 13.68 -18.72 5.41
CA LEU A 406 14.07 -17.42 5.95
C LEU A 406 15.04 -17.57 7.13
N LYS A 407 16.06 -16.70 7.15
CA LYS A 407 17.02 -16.56 8.24
C LYS A 407 17.04 -15.12 8.70
N SER A 408 17.07 -14.85 9.99
CA SER A 408 17.20 -13.51 10.54
C SER A 408 18.66 -13.05 10.57
N LYS A 409 18.91 -11.82 10.16
CA LYS A 409 20.11 -11.02 10.45
C LYS A 409 19.75 -9.69 11.10
N SER A 410 18.60 -9.64 11.77
CA SER A 410 18.16 -8.44 12.48
C SER A 410 18.95 -8.26 13.78
N ASP A 411 19.23 -7.01 14.14
CA ASP A 411 19.80 -6.65 15.46
C ASP A 411 18.78 -6.82 16.60
N ILE A 412 17.51 -7.10 16.26
CA ILE A 412 16.40 -7.29 17.20
C ILE A 412 16.35 -8.77 17.60
N GLN A 413 17.11 -9.15 18.61
CA GLN A 413 17.17 -10.54 19.08
C GLN A 413 16.58 -10.70 20.49
N LYS A 414 16.37 -11.96 20.91
CA LYS A 414 15.93 -12.31 22.25
C LYS A 414 16.85 -11.64 23.30
N GLY A 415 16.25 -11.02 24.30
CA GLY A 415 16.98 -10.30 25.35
C GLY A 415 17.30 -8.84 25.00
N ASN A 416 16.83 -8.33 23.85
CA ASN A 416 16.86 -6.91 23.58
C ASN A 416 16.14 -6.15 24.70
N GLU A 417 16.73 -5.06 25.19
CA GLU A 417 16.19 -4.27 26.31
C GLU A 417 14.74 -3.80 26.08
N ILE A 418 14.34 -3.60 24.82
CA ILE A 418 12.98 -3.23 24.47
C ILE A 418 12.01 -4.33 24.90
N PHE A 419 12.30 -5.61 24.65
CA PHE A 419 11.42 -6.71 25.05
C PHE A 419 11.26 -6.87 26.56
N LEU A 420 12.29 -6.54 27.33
CA LEU A 420 12.23 -6.59 28.78
C LEU A 420 11.31 -5.54 29.40
N LYS A 421 11.10 -4.45 28.67
CA LYS A 421 10.26 -3.31 29.10
C LYS A 421 8.86 -3.34 28.47
N THR A 422 8.65 -4.15 27.41
CA THR A 422 7.34 -4.22 26.73
C THR A 422 6.28 -4.84 27.63
N PRO A 423 5.02 -4.38 27.49
CA PRO A 423 3.91 -5.00 28.20
C PRO A 423 3.83 -6.51 27.98
N ARG A 424 3.45 -7.26 29.02
CA ARG A 424 3.43 -8.74 29.02
C ARG A 424 2.54 -9.39 27.96
N LEU A 425 1.69 -8.62 27.27
CA LEU A 425 0.90 -9.10 26.15
C LEU A 425 1.73 -9.38 24.90
N PHE A 426 2.92 -8.83 24.81
CA PHE A 426 3.87 -9.08 23.74
C PHE A 426 4.86 -10.18 24.10
N SER A 427 5.36 -10.87 23.10
CA SER A 427 6.39 -11.90 23.28
C SER A 427 7.74 -11.28 23.59
N GLU A 428 8.40 -11.72 24.67
CA GLU A 428 9.77 -11.33 25.00
C GLU A 428 10.81 -11.83 23.97
N LYS A 429 10.39 -12.70 23.06
CA LYS A 429 11.22 -13.21 21.95
C LYS A 429 10.99 -12.43 20.65
N GLY A 430 10.09 -11.44 20.66
CA GLY A 430 9.59 -10.79 19.45
C GLY A 430 8.60 -11.64 18.67
N GLY A 431 8.12 -11.11 17.55
CA GLY A 431 7.15 -11.79 16.69
C GLY A 431 5.71 -11.63 17.16
N CYS A 432 4.87 -12.63 16.88
CA CYS A 432 3.45 -12.57 17.12
C CYS A 432 3.03 -13.27 18.41
N SER A 433 2.11 -12.62 19.15
CA SER A 433 1.40 -13.18 20.30
C SER A 433 -0.10 -13.14 20.06
N LEU A 434 -0.83 -14.07 20.70
CA LEU A 434 -2.30 -14.14 20.62
C LEU A 434 -2.94 -13.59 21.88
N PHE A 435 -4.01 -12.84 21.73
CA PHE A 435 -4.86 -12.40 22.79
C PHE A 435 -6.32 -12.60 22.41
N TYR A 436 -7.05 -13.40 23.20
CA TYR A 436 -8.46 -13.67 22.99
C TYR A 436 -9.31 -12.71 23.84
N TYR A 437 -10.32 -12.10 23.22
CA TYR A 437 -11.21 -11.14 23.85
C TYR A 437 -12.67 -11.53 23.66
N ASP A 438 -13.48 -11.18 24.63
CA ASP A 438 -14.94 -11.29 24.54
C ASP A 438 -15.51 -10.08 23.77
N SER A 439 -16.14 -10.35 22.62
CA SER A 439 -16.75 -9.32 21.77
C SER A 439 -17.91 -8.56 22.45
N ALA A 440 -18.51 -9.11 23.51
CA ALA A 440 -19.48 -8.39 24.33
C ALA A 440 -18.84 -7.25 25.16
N ASN A 441 -17.53 -7.31 25.39
CA ASN A 441 -16.78 -6.39 26.26
C ASN A 441 -15.74 -5.53 25.51
N LEU A 442 -16.01 -5.14 24.25
CA LEU A 442 -15.07 -4.37 23.40
C LEU A 442 -14.55 -3.09 24.07
N ARG A 443 -15.37 -2.45 24.94
CA ARG A 443 -14.92 -1.26 25.67
C ARG A 443 -13.71 -1.54 26.56
N VAL A 444 -13.68 -2.66 27.24
CA VAL A 444 -12.55 -3.09 28.08
C VAL A 444 -11.30 -3.29 27.23
N ILE A 445 -11.47 -3.85 26.02
CA ILE A 445 -10.38 -4.09 25.11
C ILE A 445 -9.77 -2.77 24.59
N TYR A 446 -10.61 -1.77 24.26
CA TYR A 446 -10.11 -0.46 23.87
C TYR A 446 -9.37 0.26 25.01
N GLU A 447 -9.82 0.14 26.25
CA GLU A 447 -9.10 0.67 27.43
C GLU A 447 -7.77 -0.05 27.64
N MET A 448 -7.74 -1.36 27.50
CA MET A 448 -6.51 -2.14 27.56
C MET A 448 -5.52 -1.68 26.48
N LEU A 449 -5.97 -1.58 25.22
CA LEU A 449 -5.13 -1.11 24.11
C LEU A 449 -4.53 0.26 24.39
N PHE A 450 -5.35 1.18 24.84
CA PHE A 450 -4.90 2.52 25.18
C PHE A 450 -3.77 2.48 26.23
N LYS A 451 -3.93 1.67 27.29
CA LYS A 451 -2.89 1.47 28.30
C LYS A 451 -1.61 0.87 27.69
N GLN A 452 -1.75 -0.15 26.83
CA GLN A 452 -0.60 -0.80 26.18
C GLN A 452 0.16 0.18 25.27
N ILE A 453 -0.55 0.94 24.46
CA ILE A 453 0.04 1.95 23.56
C ILE A 453 0.78 3.02 24.36
N ASN A 454 0.21 3.53 25.45
CA ASN A 454 0.89 4.49 26.31
C ASN A 454 2.16 3.91 26.95
N ALA A 455 2.09 2.68 27.44
CA ALA A 455 3.27 1.99 27.97
C ALA A 455 4.39 1.83 26.92
N LEU A 456 4.06 1.57 25.66
CA LEU A 456 5.05 1.57 24.59
C LEU A 456 5.69 2.95 24.38
N PHE A 457 4.90 4.02 24.43
CA PHE A 457 5.43 5.37 24.29
C PHE A 457 6.23 5.86 25.52
N GLU A 458 6.00 5.31 26.70
CA GLU A 458 6.86 5.52 27.87
C GLU A 458 8.26 4.89 27.66
N ILE A 459 8.34 3.78 26.95
CA ILE A 459 9.63 3.15 26.60
C ILE A 459 10.38 3.99 25.58
N ASN A 460 9.69 4.39 24.50
CA ASN A 460 10.25 5.24 23.47
C ASN A 460 9.13 6.07 22.79
N PRO A 461 9.13 7.41 22.97
CA PRO A 461 8.11 8.30 22.42
C PRO A 461 8.12 8.39 20.88
N LYS A 462 9.08 7.76 20.20
CA LYS A 462 9.21 7.74 18.73
C LYS A 462 8.74 6.44 18.09
N PHE A 463 8.22 5.48 18.84
CA PHE A 463 7.72 4.24 18.26
C PHE A 463 6.58 4.50 17.27
N GLU A 464 6.66 3.85 16.12
CA GLU A 464 5.58 3.80 15.12
C GLU A 464 4.68 2.60 15.41
N ILE A 465 3.39 2.85 15.59
CA ILE A 465 2.41 1.82 15.97
C ILE A 465 1.32 1.71 14.91
N ALA A 466 1.00 0.49 14.48
CA ALA A 466 -0.18 0.24 13.65
C ALA A 466 -1.25 -0.52 14.43
N ILE A 467 -2.50 -0.11 14.24
CA ILE A 467 -3.70 -0.80 14.69
C ILE A 467 -4.48 -1.18 13.44
N LEU A 468 -4.53 -2.46 13.12
CA LEU A 468 -5.02 -2.96 11.85
C LEU A 468 -6.30 -3.78 12.02
N SER A 469 -7.17 -3.67 11.03
CA SER A 469 -8.28 -4.60 10.83
C SER A 469 -8.34 -5.04 9.37
N SER A 470 -8.92 -6.20 9.11
CA SER A 470 -9.14 -6.68 7.73
C SER A 470 -10.27 -5.93 7.03
N THR A 471 -11.19 -5.29 7.77
CA THR A 471 -12.40 -4.66 7.23
C THR A 471 -12.44 -3.16 7.48
N LYS A 472 -13.05 -2.41 6.55
CA LYS A 472 -13.32 -0.97 6.74
C LYS A 472 -14.21 -0.70 7.96
N LYS A 473 -15.18 -1.61 8.24
CA LYS A 473 -16.06 -1.54 9.41
C LYS A 473 -15.25 -1.66 10.70
N GLY A 474 -14.34 -2.64 10.79
CA GLY A 474 -13.44 -2.80 11.93
C GLY A 474 -12.54 -1.58 12.13
N VAL A 475 -11.98 -1.01 11.06
CA VAL A 475 -11.19 0.23 11.14
C VAL A 475 -12.01 1.38 11.68
N LYS A 476 -13.27 1.51 11.26
CA LYS A 476 -14.18 2.54 11.79
C LYS A 476 -14.39 2.38 13.29
N LEU A 477 -14.72 1.17 13.76
CA LEU A 477 -14.87 0.88 15.18
C LEU A 477 -13.62 1.25 15.99
N LEU A 478 -12.44 0.89 15.49
CA LEU A 478 -11.17 1.23 16.14
C LEU A 478 -10.93 2.74 16.21
N ARG A 479 -11.21 3.47 15.14
CA ARG A 479 -11.05 4.94 15.10
C ARG A 479 -12.03 5.63 16.04
N ASP A 480 -13.29 5.27 16.00
CA ASP A 480 -14.35 5.89 16.81
C ASP A 480 -14.06 5.74 18.32
N ASN A 481 -13.38 4.67 18.73
CA ASN A 481 -13.11 4.37 20.14
C ASN A 481 -11.70 4.74 20.63
N LEU A 482 -10.72 4.82 19.73
CA LEU A 482 -9.32 5.02 20.14
C LEU A 482 -8.76 6.39 19.72
N LEU A 483 -9.18 6.94 18.57
CA LEU A 483 -8.53 8.11 18.00
C LEU A 483 -8.52 9.31 18.93
N HIS A 484 -9.65 9.56 19.62
CA HIS A 484 -9.78 10.67 20.56
C HIS A 484 -8.94 10.53 21.84
N LYS A 485 -8.55 9.32 22.21
CA LYS A 485 -7.72 9.03 23.39
C LYS A 485 -6.23 9.13 23.10
N LEU A 486 -5.84 9.06 21.82
CA LEU A 486 -4.46 9.01 21.35
C LEU A 486 -4.00 10.36 20.74
N ASN A 487 -4.62 11.46 21.14
CA ASN A 487 -4.53 12.79 20.50
C ASN A 487 -3.10 13.30 20.25
N ASP A 488 -2.20 13.16 21.22
CA ASP A 488 -0.87 13.76 21.17
C ASP A 488 0.16 12.99 20.33
N LYS A 489 -0.21 11.78 19.86
CA LYS A 489 0.73 10.83 19.24
C LYS A 489 0.24 10.28 17.90
N GLN A 490 -0.73 10.95 17.28
CA GLN A 490 -1.40 10.44 16.08
C GLN A 490 -0.50 10.37 14.84
N ASP A 491 0.57 11.14 14.79
CA ASP A 491 1.58 11.07 13.72
C ASP A 491 2.30 9.72 13.69
N LEU A 492 2.40 9.07 14.85
CA LEU A 492 3.10 7.80 15.07
C LEU A 492 2.15 6.60 15.09
N ILE A 493 0.83 6.84 15.08
CA ILE A 493 -0.18 5.79 15.15
C ILE A 493 -0.97 5.73 13.85
N LEU A 494 -0.95 4.56 13.21
CA LEU A 494 -1.71 4.28 12.00
C LEU A 494 -2.87 3.34 12.31
N ILE A 495 -4.12 3.82 12.22
CA ILE A 495 -5.33 2.97 12.33
C ILE A 495 -5.89 2.78 10.92
N ASN A 496 -5.73 1.58 10.32
CA ASN A 496 -6.15 1.36 8.94
C ASN A 496 -6.41 -0.13 8.63
N THR A 497 -6.80 -0.42 7.37
CA THR A 497 -6.90 -1.80 6.89
C THR A 497 -5.52 -2.40 6.62
N VAL A 498 -5.43 -3.73 6.64
CA VAL A 498 -4.19 -4.47 6.30
C VAL A 498 -3.69 -4.10 4.91
N ASP A 499 -4.60 -3.90 3.95
CA ASP A 499 -4.23 -3.58 2.57
C ASP A 499 -3.46 -2.25 2.45
N SER A 500 -3.74 -1.30 3.34
CA SER A 500 -3.11 0.03 3.33
C SER A 500 -1.69 0.08 3.91
N VAL A 501 -1.22 -0.99 4.56
CA VAL A 501 0.10 -1.04 5.21
C VAL A 501 1.12 -1.88 4.45
N GLN A 502 0.77 -2.38 3.27
CA GLN A 502 1.73 -3.10 2.44
C GLN A 502 2.93 -2.18 2.11
N GLY A 503 4.13 -2.73 2.16
CA GLY A 503 5.38 -1.97 1.98
C GLY A 503 5.88 -1.26 3.26
N LEU A 504 5.02 -0.89 4.20
CA LEU A 504 5.42 -0.19 5.42
C LEU A 504 6.17 -1.10 6.40
N THR A 505 7.02 -0.50 7.21
CA THR A 505 7.65 -1.13 8.38
C THR A 505 7.32 -0.27 9.59
N ILE A 506 6.85 -0.90 10.67
CA ILE A 506 6.40 -0.27 11.92
C ILE A 506 7.06 -0.97 13.09
N ASP A 507 7.04 -0.35 14.27
CA ASP A 507 7.70 -0.94 15.44
C ASP A 507 6.79 -1.97 16.12
N PHE A 508 5.52 -1.64 16.37
CA PHE A 508 4.53 -2.53 16.97
C PHE A 508 3.23 -2.55 16.18
N CYS A 509 2.59 -3.70 16.13
CA CYS A 509 1.31 -3.90 15.43
C CYS A 509 0.27 -4.53 16.37
N PHE A 510 -0.94 -4.01 16.32
CA PHE A 510 -2.14 -4.63 16.90
C PHE A 510 -3.05 -5.03 15.74
N TYR A 511 -3.23 -6.32 15.53
CA TYR A 511 -4.08 -6.83 14.45
C TYR A 511 -5.38 -7.40 14.99
N PHE A 512 -6.50 -6.74 14.67
CA PHE A 512 -7.84 -7.15 15.04
C PHE A 512 -8.47 -8.03 13.98
N ALA A 513 -8.75 -9.30 14.34
CA ALA A 513 -9.61 -10.19 13.58
C ALA A 513 -10.99 -10.22 14.24
N PHE A 514 -11.88 -9.30 13.86
CA PHE A 514 -13.25 -9.24 14.35
C PHE A 514 -14.08 -10.41 13.82
N SER A 515 -15.03 -10.89 14.62
CA SER A 515 -15.95 -12.00 14.27
C SER A 515 -17.14 -11.55 13.42
N ASP A 516 -17.39 -10.24 13.31
CA ASP A 516 -18.56 -9.64 12.65
C ASP A 516 -18.50 -9.59 11.11
N GLY A 517 -17.47 -10.19 10.52
CA GLY A 517 -17.25 -10.28 9.09
C GLY A 517 -17.15 -11.72 8.60
N SER A 518 -16.58 -11.92 7.40
CA SER A 518 -16.14 -13.24 6.98
C SER A 518 -14.82 -13.59 7.66
N PRO A 519 -14.78 -14.52 8.62
CA PRO A 519 -13.54 -14.94 9.27
C PRO A 519 -12.47 -15.36 8.25
N ALA A 520 -12.90 -16.05 7.19
CA ALA A 520 -12.04 -16.47 6.09
C ALA A 520 -11.32 -15.28 5.43
N PHE A 521 -11.90 -14.08 5.44
CA PHE A 521 -11.29 -12.88 4.89
C PHE A 521 -10.10 -12.39 5.73
N SER A 522 -10.23 -12.42 7.07
CA SER A 522 -9.15 -12.02 7.99
C SER A 522 -7.98 -13.00 7.97
N PHE A 523 -8.26 -14.28 7.77
CA PHE A 523 -7.26 -15.34 7.75
C PHE A 523 -6.86 -15.79 6.33
N LYS A 524 -7.27 -15.07 5.28
CA LYS A 524 -6.74 -15.31 3.93
C LYS A 524 -5.21 -15.14 3.96
N LEU A 525 -4.48 -16.17 3.49
CA LEU A 525 -3.03 -16.30 3.62
C LEU A 525 -2.27 -14.99 3.36
N ASN A 526 -2.50 -14.38 2.20
CA ASN A 526 -1.77 -13.19 1.76
C ASN A 526 -2.00 -12.00 2.70
N ARG A 527 -3.26 -11.79 3.15
CA ARG A 527 -3.63 -10.72 4.07
C ARG A 527 -3.06 -10.96 5.45
N PHE A 528 -3.18 -12.19 5.95
CA PHE A 528 -2.66 -12.58 7.24
C PHE A 528 -1.13 -12.44 7.30
N ASN A 529 -0.41 -12.91 6.26
CA ASN A 529 1.03 -12.74 6.13
C ASN A 529 1.43 -11.25 6.16
N VAL A 530 0.69 -10.37 5.46
CA VAL A 530 0.97 -8.93 5.50
C VAL A 530 0.72 -8.35 6.89
N ALA A 531 -0.39 -8.68 7.55
CA ALA A 531 -0.72 -8.16 8.88
C ALA A 531 0.33 -8.54 9.94
N THR A 532 0.80 -9.80 9.91
CA THR A 532 1.73 -10.34 10.91
C THR A 532 3.19 -10.01 10.66
N SER A 533 3.53 -9.52 9.47
CA SER A 533 4.92 -9.26 9.05
C SER A 533 5.29 -7.78 8.98
N ARG A 534 4.45 -6.85 9.51
CA ARG A 534 4.75 -5.41 9.46
C ARG A 534 5.66 -4.93 10.58
N ALA A 535 5.51 -5.50 11.78
CA ALA A 535 6.24 -5.04 12.96
C ALA A 535 7.70 -5.47 12.97
N ARG A 536 8.57 -4.57 13.44
CA ARG A 536 9.98 -4.89 13.75
C ARG A 536 10.07 -5.70 15.03
N PHE A 537 9.34 -5.29 16.08
CA PHE A 537 9.41 -5.90 17.39
C PHE A 537 8.32 -6.96 17.57
N CYS A 538 7.08 -6.53 17.72
CA CYS A 538 5.98 -7.45 18.04
C CYS A 538 4.68 -7.09 17.33
N THR A 539 3.91 -8.13 17.02
CA THR A 539 2.51 -8.04 16.62
C THR A 539 1.64 -8.74 17.66
N LEU A 540 0.64 -8.04 18.20
CA LEU A 540 -0.41 -8.65 19.01
C LEU A 540 -1.63 -8.94 18.11
N ILE A 541 -1.96 -10.21 17.95
CA ILE A 541 -3.14 -10.65 17.20
C ILE A 541 -4.30 -10.76 18.20
N LEU A 542 -5.31 -9.90 18.03
CA LEU A 542 -6.49 -9.84 18.87
C LEU A 542 -7.63 -10.63 18.20
N LEU A 543 -8.08 -11.66 18.86
CA LEU A 543 -9.02 -12.65 18.37
C LEU A 543 -10.27 -12.67 19.25
N ASP A 544 -11.44 -12.73 18.64
CA ASP A 544 -12.68 -13.04 19.37
C ASP A 544 -12.57 -14.43 19.99
N GLU A 545 -13.06 -14.61 21.23
CA GLU A 545 -13.03 -15.91 21.94
C GLU A 545 -13.74 -17.04 21.18
N ILE A 546 -14.70 -16.71 20.31
CA ILE A 546 -15.35 -17.70 19.44
C ILE A 546 -14.33 -18.48 18.60
N TYR A 547 -13.19 -17.87 18.28
CA TYR A 547 -12.13 -18.51 17.49
C TYR A 547 -11.32 -19.57 18.26
N LYS A 548 -11.51 -19.71 19.56
CA LYS A 548 -11.04 -20.87 20.34
C LYS A 548 -11.83 -22.14 20.01
N VAL A 549 -13.09 -21.98 19.60
CA VAL A 549 -14.00 -23.10 19.29
C VAL A 549 -14.11 -23.30 17.78
N VAL A 550 -14.33 -22.21 17.05
CA VAL A 550 -14.41 -22.23 15.58
C VAL A 550 -13.05 -21.78 15.04
N HIS A 551 -12.24 -22.71 14.56
CA HIS A 551 -10.94 -22.40 13.94
C HIS A 551 -11.14 -21.99 12.48
N PRO A 552 -11.24 -20.67 12.14
CA PRO A 552 -11.54 -20.20 10.79
C PRO A 552 -10.32 -20.23 9.85
N TYR A 553 -9.21 -20.74 10.32
CA TYR A 553 -7.93 -20.81 9.64
C TYR A 553 -7.48 -22.26 9.49
N ASN A 554 -6.75 -22.54 8.41
CA ASN A 554 -6.20 -23.85 8.08
C ASN A 554 -4.81 -23.74 7.44
N GLY A 555 -4.21 -24.87 7.11
CA GLY A 555 -2.94 -24.94 6.39
C GLY A 555 -1.83 -24.10 7.02
N LEU A 556 -1.17 -23.27 6.20
CA LEU A 556 -0.02 -22.47 6.62
C LEU A 556 -0.36 -21.43 7.70
N VAL A 557 -1.60 -20.91 7.72
CA VAL A 557 -2.03 -19.97 8.77
C VAL A 557 -2.19 -20.70 10.09
N ALA A 558 -2.74 -21.92 10.10
CA ALA A 558 -2.83 -22.74 11.30
C ALA A 558 -1.46 -23.11 11.86
N ASP A 559 -0.50 -23.46 11.00
CA ASP A 559 0.90 -23.70 11.40
C ASP A 559 1.52 -22.44 12.03
N PHE A 560 1.34 -21.28 11.42
CA PHE A 560 1.80 -20.01 11.99
C PHE A 560 1.18 -19.74 13.37
N MET A 561 -0.15 -19.90 13.50
CA MET A 561 -0.87 -19.66 14.75
C MET A 561 -0.38 -20.59 15.88
N SER A 562 -0.06 -21.85 15.57
CA SER A 562 0.46 -22.81 16.55
C SER A 562 1.83 -22.44 17.11
N LYS A 563 2.59 -21.59 16.40
CA LYS A 563 3.90 -21.08 16.81
C LYS A 563 3.82 -19.78 17.63
N CYS A 564 2.61 -19.19 17.76
CA CYS A 564 2.39 -17.98 18.53
C CYS A 564 2.23 -18.31 20.03
N THR A 565 2.72 -17.41 20.88
CA THR A 565 2.51 -17.52 22.34
C THR A 565 1.11 -17.02 22.69
N GLU A 566 0.33 -17.84 23.38
CA GLU A 566 -0.94 -17.38 23.98
C GLU A 566 -0.64 -16.63 25.29
N ASN A 567 -0.95 -15.35 25.33
CA ASN A 567 -0.87 -14.55 26.54
C ASN A 567 -2.27 -14.53 27.18
N GLY A 568 -2.45 -15.31 28.23
CA GLY A 568 -3.75 -15.56 28.83
C GLY A 568 -4.36 -14.35 29.54
N ASN A 569 -5.68 -14.42 29.74
CA ASN A 569 -6.55 -13.46 30.46
C ASN A 569 -6.17 -13.20 31.94
N SER A 570 -5.09 -13.79 32.48
CA SER A 570 -4.70 -13.65 33.89
C SER A 570 -4.15 -12.27 34.27
N SER A 571 -3.91 -11.38 33.31
CA SER A 571 -3.36 -10.03 33.54
C SER A 571 -4.41 -8.90 33.44
N LEU A 572 -5.69 -9.21 33.27
CA LEU A 572 -6.78 -8.22 33.26
C LEU A 572 -7.52 -8.09 34.61
N LYS A 573 -7.00 -8.70 35.70
CA LYS A 573 -7.52 -8.48 37.03
C LYS A 573 -6.77 -7.40 37.78
#